data_b74702b0b95b8cf5ed2fd59864c111a4
#
_entry.id   b74702b0b95b8cf5ed2fd59864c111a4
#
_cell.length_a   1.000
_cell.length_b   1.000
_cell.length_c   1.000
_cell.angle_alpha   90.00
_cell.angle_beta   90.00
_cell.angle_gamma   90.00
#
_symmetry.space_group_name_H-M   'P 1'
#
loop_
_entity.id
_entity.type
_entity.pdbx_description
1 polymer ?
#
loop_
_entity_poly.entity_id
_entity_poly.type
_entity_poly.pdbx_seq_one_letter_code
_entity_poly.pdbx_strand_id
1 'polypeptide(L)'
;MKKTLLLIVFTFLSISFGYSQTDKAWKTFNGGDVKVALTAERQSFPQDYTLMQLDLAALKQVLNTATDRFAENKTSAIISLPNSEGKLERFRVYEASNFDPALQAQFPEIRSYVGQGIDDKYA
;
A
#
# COMPACT_ATOMS: atom_id res chain seq x y z
N MET A 1 21.34 -41.16 -1.61
CA MET A 1 21.81 -39.97 -0.87
C MET A 1 21.88 -38.68 -1.72
N LYS A 2 22.41 -38.70 -2.93
CA LYS A 2 22.45 -37.47 -3.80
C LYS A 2 21.09 -36.95 -4.22
N LYS A 3 20.07 -37.80 -4.43
CA LYS A 3 18.72 -37.43 -4.83
C LYS A 3 17.90 -36.80 -3.70
N THR A 4 18.08 -37.26 -2.46
CA THR A 4 17.45 -36.72 -1.26
C THR A 4 18.00 -35.33 -0.90
N LEU A 5 19.31 -35.12 -1.09
CA LEU A 5 19.95 -33.81 -0.89
C LEU A 5 19.42 -32.75 -1.87
N LEU A 6 19.21 -33.14 -3.13
CA LEU A 6 18.66 -32.26 -4.16
C LEU A 6 17.21 -31.81 -3.84
N LEU A 7 16.43 -32.72 -3.27
CA LEU A 7 15.05 -32.46 -2.88
C LEU A 7 14.96 -31.48 -1.69
N ILE A 8 15.88 -31.59 -0.73
CA ILE A 8 15.96 -30.65 0.40
C ILE A 8 16.38 -29.27 -0.04
N VAL A 9 17.32 -29.15 -0.98
CA VAL A 9 17.74 -27.85 -1.54
C VAL A 9 16.60 -27.18 -2.31
N PHE A 10 15.77 -27.96 -3.01
CA PHE A 10 14.62 -27.42 -3.75
C PHE A 10 13.49 -26.94 -2.82
N THR A 11 13.30 -27.56 -1.67
CA THR A 11 12.29 -27.17 -0.68
C THR A 11 12.69 -25.89 0.06
N PHE A 12 14.00 -25.63 0.23
CA PHE A 12 14.49 -24.40 0.88
C PHE A 12 14.41 -23.16 -0.02
N LEU A 13 14.34 -23.33 -1.33
CA LEU A 13 14.28 -22.21 -2.29
C LEU A 13 12.87 -21.62 -2.44
N SER A 14 11.86 -22.23 -1.80
CA SER A 14 10.44 -21.82 -1.95
C SER A 14 9.96 -20.85 -0.85
N ILE A 15 10.83 -20.44 0.07
CA ILE A 15 10.49 -19.38 1.03
C ILE A 15 10.73 -18.02 0.35
N SER A 16 9.90 -17.73 -0.64
CA SER A 16 9.76 -16.37 -1.14
C SER A 16 9.09 -15.55 -0.04
N PHE A 17 9.87 -14.83 0.75
CA PHE A 17 9.34 -13.76 1.58
C PHE A 17 8.64 -12.78 0.65
N GLY A 18 7.31 -12.82 0.66
CA GLY A 18 6.49 -11.84 -0.04
C GLY A 18 6.67 -10.47 0.62
N TYR A 19 7.75 -9.79 0.27
CA TYR A 19 7.90 -8.38 0.62
C TYR A 19 6.81 -7.60 -0.12
N SER A 20 6.07 -6.78 0.59
CA SER A 20 5.13 -5.85 -0.02
C SER A 20 5.89 -4.97 -1.01
N GLN A 21 5.45 -4.94 -2.26
CA GLN A 21 6.08 -4.12 -3.30
C GLN A 21 6.00 -2.63 -2.97
N THR A 22 5.12 -2.24 -2.05
CA THR A 22 4.91 -0.84 -1.66
C THR A 22 5.81 -0.37 -0.53
N ASP A 23 6.59 -1.24 0.12
CA ASP A 23 7.56 -0.80 1.13
C ASP A 23 8.58 0.18 0.55
N LYS A 24 8.92 0.01 -0.73
CA LYS A 24 9.82 0.90 -1.47
C LYS A 24 9.17 2.23 -1.89
N ALA A 25 7.84 2.33 -1.84
CA ALA A 25 7.12 3.54 -2.20
C ALA A 25 7.26 4.64 -1.13
N TRP A 26 7.63 4.27 0.08
CA TRP A 26 7.83 5.20 1.18
C TRP A 26 9.31 5.43 1.48
N LYS A 27 9.70 6.67 1.62
CA LYS A 27 11.05 7.08 2.00
C LYS A 27 10.98 8.08 3.13
N THR A 28 11.90 7.98 4.09
CA THR A 28 12.06 9.02 5.11
C THR A 28 12.44 10.32 4.43
N PHE A 29 11.77 11.39 4.78
CA PHE A 29 12.07 12.71 4.26
C PHE A 29 13.22 13.33 5.08
N ASN A 30 14.38 13.46 4.44
CA ASN A 30 15.61 13.97 5.09
C ASN A 30 15.87 15.45 4.79
N GLY A 31 14.84 16.29 4.91
CA GLY A 31 15.00 17.74 4.87
C GLY A 31 15.55 18.26 3.52
N GLY A 32 14.67 18.58 2.62
CA GLY A 32 14.86 19.38 1.43
C GLY A 32 13.68 20.35 1.33
N ASP A 33 13.74 21.33 0.44
CA ASP A 33 12.65 22.28 0.25
C ASP A 33 11.35 21.56 -0.11
N VAL A 34 10.53 21.24 0.90
CA VAL A 34 9.15 20.89 0.66
C VAL A 34 8.47 22.17 0.22
N LYS A 35 8.38 22.37 -1.08
CA LYS A 35 7.43 23.34 -1.65
C LYS A 35 6.02 22.81 -1.42
N VAL A 36 5.56 22.86 -0.19
CA VAL A 36 4.14 22.70 0.11
C VAL A 36 3.48 23.94 -0.48
N ALA A 37 2.76 23.76 -1.57
CA ALA A 37 1.84 24.79 -2.01
C ALA A 37 0.77 24.93 -0.92
N LEU A 38 1.00 25.81 0.03
CA LEU A 38 0.06 26.14 1.09
C LEU A 38 -1.10 26.93 0.44
N THR A 39 -2.01 26.19 -0.19
CA THR A 39 -3.27 26.76 -0.72
C THR A 39 -4.30 26.97 0.38
N ALA A 40 -4.07 26.44 1.58
CA ALA A 40 -4.96 26.61 2.72
C ALA A 40 -4.15 26.76 4.00
N GLU A 41 -4.53 27.73 4.81
CA GLU A 41 -3.96 27.93 6.15
C GLU A 41 -4.45 26.82 7.08
N ARG A 42 -3.53 26.01 7.60
CA ARG A 42 -3.87 24.99 8.60
C ARG A 42 -4.13 25.67 9.95
N GLN A 43 -5.25 25.36 10.56
CA GLN A 43 -5.63 25.88 11.87
C GLN A 43 -4.85 25.22 13.03
N SER A 44 -4.27 24.05 12.81
CA SER A 44 -3.45 23.34 13.80
C SER A 44 -2.37 22.49 13.13
N PHE A 45 -1.23 22.38 13.81
CA PHE A 45 -0.16 21.47 13.44
C PHE A 45 0.07 20.48 14.58
N PRO A 46 0.32 19.18 14.30
CA PRO A 46 0.76 18.25 15.32
C PRO A 46 2.11 18.72 15.88
N GLN A 47 2.32 18.53 17.19
CA GLN A 47 3.58 18.88 17.84
C GLN A 47 4.70 17.90 17.46
N ASP A 48 4.34 16.62 17.37
CA ASP A 48 5.25 15.54 16.96
C ASP A 48 4.74 14.93 15.65
N TYR A 49 5.61 14.85 14.65
CA TYR A 49 5.29 14.24 13.37
C TYR A 49 6.54 13.72 12.67
N THR A 50 6.35 12.70 11.84
CA THR A 50 7.37 12.19 10.94
C THR A 50 6.95 12.49 9.51
N LEU A 51 7.84 13.16 8.77
CA LEU A 51 7.62 13.40 7.34
C LEU A 51 8.13 12.21 6.53
N MET A 52 7.30 11.75 5.62
CA MET A 52 7.66 10.71 4.69
C MET A 52 7.33 11.13 3.26
N GLN A 53 8.15 10.71 2.31
CA GLN A 53 7.92 10.93 0.89
C GLN A 53 7.29 9.67 0.29
N LEU A 54 6.19 9.87 -0.44
CA LEU A 54 5.49 8.81 -1.17
C LEU A 54 5.83 8.84 -2.65
N ASP A 55 6.27 7.72 -3.20
CA ASP A 55 6.23 7.46 -4.65
C ASP A 55 4.81 7.04 -5.04
N LEU A 56 4.01 8.02 -5.46
CA LEU A 56 2.62 7.81 -5.83
C LEU A 56 2.48 6.89 -7.05
N ALA A 57 3.44 6.90 -7.98
CA ALA A 57 3.40 6.06 -9.16
C ALA A 57 3.56 4.57 -8.78
N ALA A 58 4.51 4.27 -7.92
CA ALA A 58 4.72 2.92 -7.40
C ALA A 58 3.49 2.42 -6.61
N LEU A 59 2.90 3.27 -5.76
CA LEU A 59 1.68 2.91 -5.03
C LEU A 59 0.51 2.62 -5.98
N LYS A 60 0.28 3.47 -6.98
CA LYS A 60 -0.79 3.29 -7.97
C LYS A 60 -0.63 1.99 -8.75
N GLN A 61 0.60 1.61 -9.14
CA GLN A 61 0.85 0.35 -9.84
C GLN A 61 0.37 -0.86 -9.01
N VAL A 62 0.63 -0.86 -7.72
CA VAL A 62 0.18 -1.95 -6.83
C VAL A 62 -1.33 -1.91 -6.63
N LEU A 63 -1.90 -0.73 -6.39
CA LEU A 63 -3.35 -0.58 -6.20
C LEU A 63 -4.16 -1.01 -7.43
N ASN A 64 -3.63 -0.81 -8.64
CA ASN A 64 -4.29 -1.23 -9.88
C ASN A 64 -4.43 -2.75 -10.01
N THR A 65 -3.75 -3.56 -9.18
CA THR A 65 -3.92 -5.02 -9.16
C THR A 65 -5.11 -5.46 -8.30
N ALA A 66 -5.63 -4.57 -7.45
CA ALA A 66 -6.82 -4.84 -6.66
C ALA A 66 -8.07 -4.77 -7.52
N THR A 67 -8.96 -5.75 -7.38
CA THR A 67 -10.27 -5.74 -8.00
C THR A 67 -11.34 -5.28 -7.03
N ASP A 68 -12.54 -5.02 -7.56
CA ASP A 68 -13.70 -4.68 -6.73
C ASP A 68 -13.94 -5.74 -5.65
N ARG A 69 -14.26 -5.29 -4.44
CA ARG A 69 -14.50 -6.16 -3.27
C ARG A 69 -15.67 -7.12 -3.44
N PHE A 70 -16.59 -6.85 -4.37
CA PHE A 70 -17.75 -7.69 -4.67
C PHE A 70 -17.57 -8.54 -5.92
N ALA A 71 -16.43 -8.44 -6.61
CA ALA A 71 -16.14 -9.29 -7.77
C ALA A 71 -16.13 -10.78 -7.38
N GLU A 72 -16.62 -11.65 -8.26
CA GLU A 72 -16.60 -13.10 -8.04
C GLU A 72 -15.17 -13.64 -7.86
N ASN A 73 -14.25 -13.19 -8.73
CA ASN A 73 -12.83 -13.55 -8.69
C ASN A 73 -12.02 -12.35 -8.17
N LYS A 74 -12.22 -12.01 -6.88
CA LYS A 74 -11.57 -10.85 -6.28
C LYS A 74 -10.09 -11.10 -6.00
N THR A 75 -9.28 -10.13 -6.40
CA THR A 75 -7.85 -10.07 -6.12
C THR A 75 -7.59 -8.88 -5.20
N SER A 76 -6.85 -9.12 -4.13
CA SER A 76 -6.40 -8.04 -3.24
C SER A 76 -5.01 -7.56 -3.62
N ALA A 77 -4.74 -6.29 -3.41
CA ALA A 77 -3.38 -5.76 -3.34
C ALA A 77 -2.91 -5.72 -1.88
N ILE A 78 -1.61 -5.82 -1.67
CA ILE A 78 -0.99 -5.59 -0.36
C ILE A 78 -0.19 -4.30 -0.46
N ILE A 79 -0.55 -3.33 0.36
CA ILE A 79 0.14 -2.05 0.47
C ILE A 79 0.71 -1.87 1.86
N SER A 80 1.75 -1.05 1.98
CA SER A 80 2.31 -0.64 3.25
C SER A 80 2.03 0.84 3.48
N LEU A 81 1.58 1.18 4.67
CA LEU A 81 1.34 2.56 5.11
C LEU A 81 2.13 2.82 6.38
N PRO A 82 2.71 4.02 6.53
CA PRO A 82 3.40 4.38 7.77
C PRO A 82 2.39 4.64 8.89
N ASN A 83 2.67 4.10 10.06
CA ASN A 83 1.95 4.41 11.30
C ASN A 83 2.49 5.69 11.96
N SER A 84 1.95 6.04 13.13
CA SER A 84 2.36 7.23 13.89
C SER A 84 3.82 7.21 14.33
N GLU A 85 4.46 6.04 14.39
CA GLU A 85 5.89 5.88 14.73
C GLU A 85 6.79 5.88 13.47
N GLY A 86 6.22 6.02 12.28
CA GLY A 86 6.93 5.92 11.01
C GLY A 86 7.27 4.50 10.57
N LYS A 87 6.75 3.48 11.26
CA LYS A 87 6.89 2.08 10.86
C LYS A 87 5.88 1.75 9.78
N LEU A 88 6.29 0.93 8.82
CA LEU A 88 5.41 0.48 7.75
C LEU A 88 4.58 -0.73 8.21
N GLU A 89 3.29 -0.60 8.14
CA GLU A 89 2.31 -1.65 8.43
C GLU A 89 1.60 -2.07 7.14
N ARG A 90 1.38 -3.37 6.98
CA ARG A 90 0.80 -3.94 5.76
C ARG A 90 -0.72 -4.04 5.86
N PHE A 91 -1.36 -3.67 4.76
CA PHE A 91 -2.81 -3.73 4.60
C PHE A 91 -3.15 -4.53 3.35
N ARG A 92 -4.14 -5.39 3.47
CA ARG A 92 -4.79 -6.04 2.34
C ARG A 92 -5.94 -5.16 1.88
N VAL A 93 -5.90 -4.72 0.62
CA VAL A 93 -6.87 -3.77 0.09
C VAL A 93 -7.59 -4.32 -1.13
N TYR A 94 -8.85 -3.93 -1.27
CA TYR A 94 -9.71 -4.15 -2.43
C TYR A 94 -10.23 -2.81 -2.93
N GLU A 95 -10.52 -2.70 -4.21
CA GLU A 95 -11.23 -1.55 -4.72
C GLU A 95 -12.66 -1.51 -4.15
N ALA A 96 -13.11 -0.35 -3.74
CA ALA A 96 -14.44 -0.14 -3.19
C ALA A 96 -14.94 1.25 -3.61
N SER A 97 -15.41 1.35 -4.86
CA SER A 97 -15.91 2.63 -5.36
C SER A 97 -17.04 3.15 -4.47
N ASN A 98 -16.94 4.43 -4.10
CA ASN A 98 -18.00 5.16 -3.43
C ASN A 98 -18.95 5.86 -4.43
N PHE A 99 -18.60 5.82 -5.71
CA PHE A 99 -19.40 6.39 -6.78
C PHE A 99 -20.35 5.33 -7.35
N ASP A 100 -21.51 5.76 -7.81
CA ASP A 100 -22.33 4.94 -8.70
C ASP A 100 -21.59 4.70 -10.03
N PRO A 101 -21.98 3.67 -10.81
CA PRO A 101 -21.27 3.32 -12.05
C PRO A 101 -21.20 4.45 -13.08
N ALA A 102 -22.23 5.29 -13.16
CA ALA A 102 -22.27 6.39 -14.12
C ALA A 102 -21.31 7.52 -13.72
N LEU A 103 -21.23 7.83 -12.44
CA LEU A 103 -20.30 8.82 -11.91
C LEU A 103 -18.85 8.31 -11.96
N GLN A 104 -18.64 7.02 -11.65
CA GLN A 104 -17.30 6.41 -11.74
C GLN A 104 -16.77 6.43 -13.18
N ALA A 105 -17.65 6.28 -14.18
CA ALA A 105 -17.27 6.35 -15.59
C ALA A 105 -16.86 7.77 -16.02
N GLN A 106 -17.41 8.80 -15.38
CA GLN A 106 -17.04 10.21 -15.64
C GLN A 106 -15.70 10.58 -14.97
N PHE A 107 -15.34 9.94 -13.86
CA PHE A 107 -14.13 10.20 -13.09
C PHE A 107 -13.35 8.92 -12.82
N PRO A 108 -12.81 8.28 -13.87
CA PRO A 108 -12.12 6.98 -13.74
C PRO A 108 -10.83 7.03 -12.93
N GLU A 109 -10.24 8.22 -12.79
CA GLU A 109 -9.01 8.45 -12.03
C GLU A 109 -9.25 8.54 -10.51
N ILE A 110 -10.50 8.78 -10.08
CA ILE A 110 -10.86 8.85 -8.65
C ILE A 110 -11.25 7.45 -8.21
N ARG A 111 -10.39 6.83 -7.42
CA ARG A 111 -10.57 5.47 -6.93
C ARG A 111 -10.59 5.43 -5.41
N SER A 112 -11.47 4.61 -4.86
CA SER A 112 -11.57 4.35 -3.42
C SER A 112 -11.22 2.90 -3.14
N TYR A 113 -10.59 2.67 -1.99
CA TYR A 113 -10.18 1.34 -1.57
C TYR A 113 -10.60 1.09 -0.13
N VAL A 114 -10.90 -0.15 0.19
CA VAL A 114 -11.10 -0.62 1.57
C VAL A 114 -9.98 -1.59 1.91
N GLY A 115 -9.43 -1.45 3.09
CA GLY A 115 -8.33 -2.30 3.56
C GLY A 115 -8.58 -2.85 4.94
N GLN A 116 -7.83 -3.90 5.27
CA GLN A 116 -7.73 -4.47 6.60
C GLN A 116 -6.25 -4.72 6.91
N GLY A 117 -5.85 -4.38 8.12
CA GLY A 117 -4.50 -4.63 8.62
C GLY A 117 -4.14 -6.11 8.56
N ILE A 118 -2.92 -6.40 8.11
CA ILE A 118 -2.34 -7.74 8.13
C ILE A 118 -1.52 -7.92 9.40
N ASP A 119 -0.75 -6.90 9.75
CA ASP A 119 0.13 -6.89 10.92
C ASP A 119 -0.68 -6.57 12.20
N ASP A 120 -1.66 -5.68 12.09
CA ASP A 120 -2.67 -5.43 13.11
C ASP A 120 -4.07 -5.72 12.55
N LYS A 121 -4.77 -6.70 13.12
CA LYS A 121 -6.11 -7.09 12.69
C LYS A 121 -7.20 -6.07 13.03
N TYR A 122 -6.90 -5.13 13.89
CA TYR A 122 -7.83 -4.09 14.36
C TYR A 122 -7.61 -2.74 13.65
N ALA A 123 -6.62 -2.67 12.73
CA ALA A 123 -6.33 -1.51 11.90
C ALA A 123 -7.11 -1.53 10.59
#